data_cf7aa00fba64b5585422f68f0b5ef911
#
_entry.id   cf7aa00fba64b5585422f68f0b5ef911
#
_cell.length_a   1.000
_cell.length_b   1.000
_cell.length_c   1.000
_cell.angle_alpha   90.00
_cell.angle_beta   90.00
_cell.angle_gamma   90.00
#
_symmetry.space_group_name_H-M   'P 1'
#
loop_
_entity.id
_entity.type
_entity.pdbx_description
1 polymer ?
#
loop_
_entity_poly.entity_id
_entity_poly.type
_entity_poly.pdbx_seq_one_letter_code
_entity_poly.pdbx_strand_id
1 'polypeptide(L)'
;MNKAEIQVLYKLLFTDYPDIVTVRQLQTMLGISRHAAYDLLGEGSIRGLKLGNAYKIPKINVIRYVVENGIQPGAGAAEISPV
;
A
#
# COMPACT_ATOMS: atom_id res chain seq x y z
N MET A 1 1.79 8.52 -13.01
CA MET A 1 3.10 8.48 -12.36
C MET A 1 4.09 7.82 -13.28
N ASN A 2 5.21 8.46 -13.53
CA ASN A 2 6.19 7.89 -14.45
C ASN A 2 7.20 7.02 -13.71
N LYS A 3 8.04 6.34 -14.48
CA LYS A 3 8.98 5.38 -13.92
C LYS A 3 10.00 6.05 -12.98
N ALA A 4 10.46 7.23 -13.33
CA ALA A 4 11.44 7.91 -12.51
C ALA A 4 10.85 8.30 -11.15
N GLU A 5 9.62 8.77 -11.15
CA GLU A 5 8.94 9.12 -9.91
C GLU A 5 8.74 7.90 -9.02
N ILE A 6 8.37 6.78 -9.62
CA ILE A 6 8.19 5.54 -8.88
C ILE A 6 9.50 5.12 -8.22
N GLN A 7 10.60 5.24 -8.94
CA GLN A 7 11.89 4.85 -8.39
C GLN A 7 12.31 5.73 -7.22
N VAL A 8 12.05 7.02 -7.32
CA VAL A 8 12.35 7.94 -6.23
C VAL A 8 11.52 7.58 -5.00
N LEU A 9 10.22 7.39 -5.20
CA LEU A 9 9.33 7.07 -4.09
C LEU A 9 9.68 5.72 -3.46
N TYR A 10 10.08 4.76 -4.28
CA TYR A 10 10.48 3.46 -3.77
C TYR A 10 11.66 3.57 -2.80
N LYS A 11 12.56 4.50 -3.06
CA LYS A 11 13.71 4.70 -2.20
C LYS A 11 13.39 5.50 -0.93
N LEU A 12 12.30 6.26 -0.95
CA LEU A 12 11.95 7.12 0.15
C LEU A 12 10.89 6.56 1.07
N LEU A 13 9.94 5.78 0.54
CA LEU A 13 8.80 5.31 1.30
C LEU A 13 8.99 3.87 1.74
N PHE A 14 8.62 3.62 3.00
CA PHE A 14 8.61 2.26 3.54
C PHE A 14 9.95 1.55 3.41
N THR A 15 11.02 2.29 3.68
CA THR A 15 12.38 1.76 3.49
C THR A 15 12.69 0.61 4.45
N ASP A 16 11.96 0.52 5.57
CA ASP A 16 12.18 -0.55 6.53
C ASP A 16 11.49 -1.84 6.15
N TYR A 17 10.76 -1.86 5.03
CA TYR A 17 10.03 -3.03 4.59
C TYR A 17 10.72 -3.67 3.39
N PRO A 18 10.64 -5.00 3.29
CA PRO A 18 11.26 -5.70 2.15
C PRO A 18 10.49 -5.42 0.86
N ASP A 19 11.05 -5.82 -0.26
CA ASP A 19 10.43 -5.60 -1.56
C ASP A 19 9.11 -6.35 -1.72
N ILE A 20 8.96 -7.48 -1.03
CA ILE A 20 7.70 -8.24 -0.99
C ILE A 20 7.23 -8.27 0.45
N VAL A 21 6.02 -7.78 0.67
CA VAL A 21 5.47 -7.70 2.02
C VAL A 21 4.31 -8.66 2.22
N THR A 22 4.04 -8.96 3.48
CA THR A 22 2.92 -9.81 3.87
C THR A 22 1.68 -8.96 4.12
N VAL A 23 0.52 -9.64 4.31
CA VAL A 23 -0.70 -8.93 4.69
C VAL A 23 -0.49 -8.17 6.00
N ARG A 24 0.19 -8.78 6.96
CA ARG A 24 0.44 -8.13 8.24
C ARG A 24 1.26 -6.86 8.07
N GLN A 25 2.28 -6.93 7.23
CA GLN A 25 3.09 -5.74 6.95
C GLN A 25 2.28 -4.67 6.23
N LEU A 26 1.43 -5.09 5.30
CA LEU A 26 0.54 -4.16 4.61
C LEU A 26 -0.35 -3.41 5.61
N GLN A 27 -0.90 -4.14 6.59
CA GLN A 27 -1.71 -3.51 7.61
C GLN A 27 -0.95 -2.42 8.35
N THR A 28 0.28 -2.72 8.73
CA THR A 28 1.12 -1.75 9.44
C THR A 28 1.48 -0.57 8.56
N MET A 29 1.83 -0.84 7.32
CA MET A 29 2.22 0.22 6.38
C MET A 29 1.10 1.23 6.16
N LEU A 30 -0.12 0.75 6.04
CA LEU A 30 -1.27 1.62 5.76
C LEU A 30 -2.07 1.98 7.01
N GLY A 31 -1.77 1.36 8.15
CA GLY A 31 -2.52 1.61 9.37
C GLY A 31 -3.97 1.16 9.27
N ILE A 32 -4.20 0.00 8.67
CA ILE A 32 -5.55 -0.49 8.43
C ILE A 32 -5.76 -1.85 9.10
N SER A 33 -7.03 -2.22 9.22
CA SER A 33 -7.39 -3.51 9.78
C SER A 33 -7.08 -4.63 8.81
N ARG A 34 -7.09 -5.85 9.32
CA ARG A 34 -6.90 -7.04 8.49
C ARG A 34 -7.99 -7.15 7.44
N HIS A 35 -9.22 -6.88 7.85
CA HIS A 35 -10.35 -6.93 6.93
C HIS A 35 -10.17 -5.95 5.78
N ALA A 36 -9.78 -4.72 6.10
CA ALA A 36 -9.55 -3.71 5.07
C ALA A 36 -8.42 -4.11 4.13
N ALA A 37 -7.36 -4.71 4.68
CA ALA A 37 -6.25 -5.16 3.84
C ALA A 37 -6.72 -6.21 2.84
N TYR A 38 -7.49 -7.19 3.30
CA TYR A 38 -8.00 -8.22 2.40
C TYR A 38 -8.98 -7.66 1.39
N ASP A 39 -9.76 -6.65 1.77
CA ASP A 39 -10.64 -5.99 0.82
C ASP A 39 -9.86 -5.33 -0.32
N LEU A 40 -8.79 -4.62 0.03
CA LEU A 40 -7.98 -3.98 -0.99
C LEU A 40 -7.35 -4.99 -1.94
N LEU A 41 -6.90 -6.10 -1.41
CA LEU A 41 -6.31 -7.16 -2.23
C LEU A 41 -7.38 -7.87 -3.07
N GLY A 42 -8.53 -8.14 -2.47
CA GLY A 42 -9.59 -8.85 -3.16
C GLY A 42 -10.22 -8.05 -4.28
N GLU A 43 -10.35 -6.75 -4.10
CA GLU A 43 -10.92 -5.91 -5.15
C GLU A 43 -9.90 -5.45 -6.18
N GLY A 44 -8.63 -5.79 -5.97
CA GLY A 44 -7.59 -5.45 -6.93
C GLY A 44 -7.05 -4.04 -6.82
N SER A 45 -7.41 -3.30 -5.78
CA SER A 45 -6.87 -1.97 -5.56
C SER A 45 -5.37 -2.02 -5.31
N ILE A 46 -4.93 -3.05 -4.62
CA ILE A 46 -3.51 -3.35 -4.46
C ILE A 46 -3.30 -4.75 -4.97
N ARG A 47 -2.42 -4.90 -5.94
CA ARG A 47 -2.17 -6.21 -6.51
C ARG A 47 -1.17 -6.99 -5.68
N GLY A 48 -1.54 -8.24 -5.39
CA GLY A 48 -0.67 -9.17 -4.70
C GLY A 48 -0.88 -10.55 -5.28
N LEU A 49 0.14 -11.41 -5.14
CA LEU A 49 0.07 -12.78 -5.61
C LEU A 49 -0.38 -13.66 -4.45
N LYS A 50 -1.48 -14.36 -4.63
CA LYS A 50 -1.97 -15.28 -3.61
C LYS A 50 -1.38 -16.65 -3.84
N LEU A 51 -0.63 -17.14 -2.86
CA LEU A 51 -0.03 -18.47 -2.90
C LEU A 51 -0.54 -19.23 -1.70
N GLY A 52 -1.42 -20.21 -1.97
CA GLY A 52 -2.10 -20.91 -0.89
C GLY A 52 -2.95 -19.95 -0.09
N ASN A 53 -2.69 -19.85 1.20
CA ASN A 53 -3.41 -18.95 2.08
C ASN A 53 -2.68 -17.63 2.34
N ALA A 54 -1.57 -17.41 1.67
CA ALA A 54 -0.74 -16.24 1.92
C ALA A 54 -0.68 -15.35 0.70
N TYR A 55 -0.62 -14.04 0.94
CA TYR A 55 -0.38 -13.06 -0.12
C TYR A 55 1.08 -12.65 -0.12
N LYS A 56 1.64 -12.51 -1.30
CA LYS A 56 2.96 -11.92 -1.53
C LYS A 56 2.72 -10.61 -2.27
N ILE A 57 2.96 -9.51 -1.60
CA ILE A 57 2.56 -8.20 -2.11
C ILE A 57 3.79 -7.37 -2.44
N PRO A 58 4.01 -7.06 -3.72
CA PRO A 58 5.15 -6.19 -4.06
C PRO A 58 4.99 -4.83 -3.40
N LYS A 59 6.03 -4.41 -2.69
CA LYS A 59 5.99 -3.12 -1.99
C LYS A 59 5.70 -1.98 -2.95
N ILE A 60 6.19 -2.08 -4.19
CA ILE A 60 5.95 -1.03 -5.18
C ILE A 60 4.47 -0.83 -5.43
N ASN A 61 3.67 -1.89 -5.36
CA ASN A 61 2.23 -1.78 -5.56
C ASN A 61 1.56 -1.03 -4.40
N VAL A 62 2.08 -1.22 -3.19
CA VAL A 62 1.57 -0.49 -2.03
C VAL A 62 1.92 0.99 -2.15
N ILE A 63 3.14 1.28 -2.55
CA ILE A 63 3.59 2.67 -2.74
C ILE A 63 2.73 3.35 -3.80
N ARG A 64 2.51 2.67 -4.90
CA ARG A 64 1.68 3.23 -5.98
C ARG A 64 0.27 3.53 -5.47
N TYR A 65 -0.31 2.61 -4.73
CA TYR A 65 -1.64 2.81 -4.19
C TYR A 65 -1.69 4.05 -3.29
N VAL A 66 -0.72 4.17 -2.39
CA VAL A 66 -0.67 5.29 -1.45
C VAL A 66 -0.56 6.61 -2.20
N VAL A 67 0.34 6.67 -3.17
CA VAL A 67 0.56 7.90 -3.91
C VAL A 67 -0.67 8.28 -4.73
N GLU A 68 -1.30 7.31 -5.35
CA GLU A 68 -2.43 7.59 -6.23
C GLU A 68 -3.74 7.83 -5.48
N ASN A 69 -3.87 7.30 -4.28
CA ASN A 69 -5.15 7.35 -3.56
C ASN A 69 -5.08 7.96 -2.17
N GLY A 70 -3.94 7.92 -1.51
CA GLY A 70 -3.86 8.26 -0.10
C GLY A 70 -3.15 9.55 0.25
N ILE A 71 -2.48 10.18 -0.70
CA ILE A 71 -1.67 11.36 -0.39
C ILE A 71 -2.20 12.60 -1.08
N GLN A 72 -3.38 12.57 -1.58
CA GLN A 72 -3.91 13.72 -2.29
C GLN A 72 -4.29 14.82 -1.31
N PRO A 73 -3.83 16.05 -1.55
CA PRO A 73 -4.18 17.16 -0.68
C PRO A 73 -5.69 17.34 -0.63
N GLY A 74 -6.18 17.68 0.52
CA GLY A 74 -7.61 17.90 0.70
C GLY A 74 -8.37 16.65 1.03
N ALA A 75 -8.42 15.72 0.11
CA ALA A 75 -9.19 14.50 0.34
C ALA A 75 -8.63 13.70 1.51
N GLY A 76 -7.33 13.48 1.48
CA GLY A 76 -6.71 12.70 2.54
C GLY A 76 -6.82 13.36 3.89
N ALA A 77 -6.65 14.66 3.92
CA ALA A 77 -6.71 15.38 5.18
C ALA A 77 -8.10 15.29 5.79
N ALA A 78 -9.12 15.40 4.96
CA ALA A 78 -10.48 15.36 5.46
C ALA A 78 -10.81 13.99 6.04
N GLU A 79 -10.30 12.96 5.44
CA GLU A 79 -10.61 11.61 5.89
C GLU A 79 -9.84 11.19 7.12
N ILE A 80 -8.66 11.71 7.26
CA ILE A 80 -7.77 11.27 8.32
C ILE A 80 -8.02 12.01 9.60
N SER A 81 -8.43 13.25 9.51
CA SER A 81 -8.49 14.10 10.68
C SER A 81 -9.30 13.52 11.84
N PRO A 82 -10.40 12.82 11.63
CA PRO A 82 -11.16 12.31 12.75
C PRO A 82 -10.47 11.19 13.53
N VAL A 83 -9.44 10.70 13.02
CA VAL A 83 -8.72 9.61 13.70
C VAL A 83 -7.76 10.08 14.80
#